data_967edd137bfad329e1d740fdfee95e30
#
_entry.id   967edd137bfad329e1d740fdfee95e30
#
_cell.length_a   1.000
_cell.length_b   1.000
_cell.length_c   1.000
_cell.angle_alpha   90.00
_cell.angle_beta   90.00
_cell.angle_gamma   90.00
#
_symmetry.space_group_name_H-M   'P 1'
#
loop_
_entity.id
_entity.type
_entity.pdbx_description
1 polymer ?
#
loop_
_entity_poly.entity_id
_entity_poly.type
_entity_poly.pdbx_seq_one_letter_code
_entity_poly.pdbx_strand_id
1 'polypeptide(L)'
;MEQFITHVFTHMLGHGSFDRTQALVKMLNWSDESIRAHIFTLFTSPWLLTHDTLPLLARLLSRIQQCHEAFVCEVLDTLSEDIEADLLHLDFAGHQRRLARVRYLGECHACFLVKPDAMLQQLYRLCVPQPQRKDAPNDYTRVRMACTLLPYFGKAFQKPPYKQRLDHVCAVLQHYILSKDEPPVEVAYLLQDSFSHLGVSRDGRVNHKRLAKRLREAQPYLAKLDLGKRMAGKRPAHRDDGDNDDDNDDDHDDEEDDDDDDDEDNED
;
A
#
# COMPACT_ATOMS: atom_id res chain seq x y z
N MET A 1 -20.02 -21.22 11.07
CA MET A 1 -18.70 -21.47 10.46
C MET A 1 -17.79 -20.26 10.64
N GLU A 2 -18.22 -19.07 10.30
CA GLU A 2 -17.43 -17.82 10.39
C GLU A 2 -16.82 -17.56 11.78
N GLN A 3 -17.60 -17.71 12.85
CA GLN A 3 -17.10 -17.56 14.23
C GLN A 3 -15.97 -18.55 14.56
N PHE A 4 -16.05 -19.76 14.03
CA PHE A 4 -14.99 -20.76 14.19
C PHE A 4 -13.72 -20.32 13.46
N ILE A 5 -13.85 -19.86 12.21
CA ILE A 5 -12.71 -19.36 11.42
C ILE A 5 -12.07 -18.15 12.11
N THR A 6 -12.87 -17.19 12.57
CA THR A 6 -12.38 -16.04 13.33
C THR A 6 -11.61 -16.50 14.57
N HIS A 7 -12.12 -17.46 15.34
CA HIS A 7 -11.43 -18.01 16.52
C HIS A 7 -10.09 -18.67 16.15
N VAL A 8 -10.04 -19.39 15.02
CA VAL A 8 -8.79 -20.00 14.52
C VAL A 8 -7.73 -18.94 14.25
N PHE A 9 -8.10 -17.82 13.63
CA PHE A 9 -7.17 -16.74 13.31
C PHE A 9 -6.78 -15.90 14.53
N THR A 10 -7.74 -15.55 15.40
CA THR A 10 -7.49 -14.63 16.52
C THR A 10 -6.86 -15.29 17.73
N HIS A 11 -7.17 -16.56 18.00
CA HIS A 11 -6.72 -17.27 19.19
C HIS A 11 -5.77 -18.43 18.90
N MET A 12 -6.11 -19.28 17.93
CA MET A 12 -5.27 -20.47 17.70
C MET A 12 -3.98 -20.13 16.99
N LEU A 13 -3.97 -19.14 16.09
CA LEU A 13 -2.76 -18.76 15.37
C LEU A 13 -1.67 -18.22 16.31
N GLY A 14 -2.04 -17.44 17.34
CA GLY A 14 -1.09 -16.87 18.31
C GLY A 14 -0.73 -17.78 19.49
N HIS A 15 -1.68 -18.60 19.96
CA HIS A 15 -1.51 -19.37 21.19
C HIS A 15 -1.48 -20.89 20.97
N GLY A 16 -1.84 -21.36 19.77
CA GLY A 16 -1.89 -22.76 19.41
C GLY A 16 -0.67 -23.25 18.60
N SER A 17 -0.77 -24.49 18.11
CA SER A 17 0.20 -25.00 17.15
C SER A 17 -0.08 -24.44 15.76
N PHE A 18 0.93 -23.80 15.15
CA PHE A 18 0.88 -23.28 13.80
C PHE A 18 0.48 -24.38 12.79
N ASP A 19 1.06 -25.58 12.92
CA ASP A 19 0.79 -26.68 11.99
C ASP A 19 -0.68 -27.15 12.07
N ARG A 20 -1.26 -27.14 13.26
CA ARG A 20 -2.68 -27.45 13.46
C ARG A 20 -3.57 -26.39 12.83
N THR A 21 -3.24 -25.11 13.02
CA THR A 21 -3.96 -23.98 12.39
C THR A 21 -3.88 -24.08 10.87
N GLN A 22 -2.69 -24.34 10.31
CA GLN A 22 -2.49 -24.54 8.88
C GLN A 22 -3.34 -25.72 8.35
N ALA A 23 -3.37 -26.85 9.06
CA ALA A 23 -4.17 -28.00 8.66
C ALA A 23 -5.67 -27.67 8.63
N LEU A 24 -6.17 -26.99 9.67
CA LEU A 24 -7.57 -26.56 9.74
C LEU A 24 -7.94 -25.63 8.58
N VAL A 25 -7.11 -24.63 8.28
CA VAL A 25 -7.38 -23.69 7.18
C VAL A 25 -7.36 -24.39 5.81
N LYS A 26 -6.48 -25.37 5.60
CA LYS A 26 -6.44 -26.18 4.38
C LYS A 26 -7.67 -27.08 4.21
N MET A 27 -8.31 -27.50 5.31
CA MET A 27 -9.51 -28.34 5.28
C MET A 27 -10.81 -27.56 5.03
N LEU A 28 -10.78 -26.22 5.06
CA LEU A 28 -11.95 -25.39 4.79
C LEU A 28 -12.43 -25.59 3.36
N ASN A 29 -13.75 -25.45 3.16
CA ASN A 29 -14.32 -25.49 1.82
C ASN A 29 -14.07 -24.17 1.07
N TRP A 30 -12.97 -24.09 0.32
CA TRP A 30 -12.57 -22.92 -0.45
C TRP A 30 -13.46 -22.62 -1.65
N SER A 31 -14.35 -23.55 -2.02
CA SER A 31 -15.35 -23.33 -3.07
C SER A 31 -16.59 -22.60 -2.56
N ASP A 32 -16.74 -22.48 -1.25
CA ASP A 32 -17.82 -21.72 -0.62
C ASP A 32 -17.42 -20.24 -0.57
N GLU A 33 -18.13 -19.41 -1.33
CA GLU A 33 -17.86 -17.98 -1.46
C GLU A 33 -17.96 -17.23 -0.13
N SER A 34 -18.89 -17.61 0.76
CA SER A 34 -19.02 -17.00 2.09
C SER A 34 -17.80 -17.28 2.96
N ILE A 35 -17.31 -18.53 2.94
CA ILE A 35 -16.11 -18.91 3.67
C ILE A 35 -14.88 -18.19 3.12
N ARG A 36 -14.73 -18.16 1.77
CA ARG A 36 -13.63 -17.50 1.10
C ARG A 36 -13.60 -16.00 1.39
N ALA A 37 -14.74 -15.31 1.30
CA ALA A 37 -14.86 -13.88 1.60
C ALA A 37 -14.53 -13.58 3.08
N HIS A 38 -14.97 -14.44 4.00
CA HIS A 38 -14.64 -14.28 5.42
C HIS A 38 -13.14 -14.44 5.70
N ILE A 39 -12.51 -15.46 5.11
CA ILE A 39 -11.05 -15.67 5.20
C ILE A 39 -10.30 -14.47 4.59
N PHE A 40 -10.77 -13.97 3.46
CA PHE A 40 -10.20 -12.79 2.80
C PHE A 40 -10.23 -11.58 3.73
N THR A 41 -11.37 -11.30 4.37
CA THR A 41 -11.50 -10.22 5.35
C THR A 41 -10.51 -10.36 6.51
N LEU A 42 -10.28 -11.58 7.01
CA LEU A 42 -9.32 -11.80 8.10
C LEU A 42 -7.88 -11.56 7.67
N PHE A 43 -7.50 -11.95 6.45
CA PHE A 43 -6.15 -11.68 5.93
C PHE A 43 -5.93 -10.20 5.58
N THR A 44 -6.97 -9.47 5.18
CA THR A 44 -6.88 -8.04 4.85
C THR A 44 -7.08 -7.12 6.06
N SER A 45 -7.40 -7.68 7.23
CA SER A 45 -7.61 -6.94 8.50
C SER A 45 -6.57 -7.27 9.59
N PRO A 46 -5.25 -7.05 9.33
CA PRO A 46 -4.18 -7.44 10.26
C PRO A 46 -4.25 -6.73 11.62
N TRP A 47 -4.94 -5.60 11.72
CA TRP A 47 -5.13 -4.86 12.98
C TRP A 47 -6.05 -5.56 13.98
N LEU A 48 -6.78 -6.59 13.57
CA LEU A 48 -7.60 -7.43 14.48
C LEU A 48 -6.75 -8.41 15.27
N LEU A 49 -5.49 -8.60 14.88
CA LEU A 49 -4.56 -9.54 15.48
C LEU A 49 -3.53 -8.81 16.35
N THR A 50 -2.92 -9.56 17.27
CA THR A 50 -1.81 -9.02 18.05
C THR A 50 -0.57 -8.85 17.18
N HIS A 51 0.29 -7.91 17.56
CA HIS A 51 1.51 -7.59 16.83
C HIS A 51 2.43 -8.81 16.60
N ASP A 52 2.46 -9.74 17.56
CA ASP A 52 3.29 -10.95 17.50
C ASP A 52 2.68 -12.06 16.62
N THR A 53 1.42 -11.93 16.27
CA THR A 53 0.71 -12.90 15.41
C THR A 53 0.89 -12.58 13.91
N LEU A 54 1.26 -11.34 13.55
CA LEU A 54 1.42 -10.92 12.15
C LEU A 54 2.45 -11.77 11.36
N PRO A 55 3.62 -12.15 11.93
CA PRO A 55 4.54 -13.06 11.24
C PRO A 55 3.92 -14.42 10.95
N LEU A 56 3.10 -14.93 11.87
CA LEU A 56 2.41 -16.21 11.69
C LEU A 56 1.31 -16.12 10.64
N LEU A 57 0.61 -14.98 10.56
CA LEU A 57 -0.39 -14.71 9.52
C LEU A 57 0.27 -14.70 8.14
N ALA A 58 1.39 -14.00 7.97
CA ALA A 58 2.14 -13.96 6.71
C ALA A 58 2.66 -15.36 6.32
N ARG A 59 3.17 -16.12 7.29
CA ARG A 59 3.60 -17.50 7.07
C ARG A 59 2.43 -18.40 6.67
N LEU A 60 1.25 -18.23 7.26
CA LEU A 60 0.05 -18.97 6.89
C LEU A 60 -0.38 -18.63 5.46
N LEU A 61 -0.37 -17.36 5.08
CA LEU A 61 -0.67 -16.90 3.71
C LEU A 61 0.30 -17.53 2.70
N SER A 62 1.60 -17.59 3.02
CA SER A 62 2.62 -18.25 2.19
C SER A 62 2.36 -19.76 2.02
N ARG A 63 1.80 -20.43 3.02
CA ARG A 63 1.42 -21.85 2.93
C ARG A 63 0.17 -22.08 2.08
N ILE A 64 -0.73 -21.09 2.04
CA ILE A 64 -1.94 -21.12 1.22
C ILE A 64 -1.60 -20.87 -0.26
N GLN A 65 -0.57 -20.09 -0.57
CA GLN A 65 -0.15 -19.76 -1.93
C GLN A 65 0.03 -20.99 -2.81
N GLN A 66 0.51 -22.10 -2.25
CA GLN A 66 0.74 -23.34 -3.00
C GLN A 66 -0.52 -23.93 -3.63
N CYS A 67 -1.69 -23.66 -3.05
CA CYS A 67 -2.98 -24.22 -3.50
C CYS A 67 -3.92 -23.13 -4.04
N HIS A 68 -3.76 -21.86 -3.60
CA HIS A 68 -4.67 -20.75 -3.88
C HIS A 68 -3.90 -19.49 -4.24
N GLU A 69 -3.08 -19.52 -5.30
CA GLU A 69 -2.21 -18.41 -5.71
C GLU A 69 -3.01 -17.15 -6.03
N ALA A 70 -4.11 -17.28 -6.79
CA ALA A 70 -4.96 -16.14 -7.15
C ALA A 70 -5.52 -15.40 -5.91
N PHE A 71 -5.96 -16.16 -4.89
CA PHE A 71 -6.43 -15.61 -3.63
C PHE A 71 -5.33 -14.82 -2.91
N VAL A 72 -4.11 -15.35 -2.87
CA VAL A 72 -2.98 -14.68 -2.22
C VAL A 72 -2.61 -13.40 -2.96
N CYS A 73 -2.61 -13.41 -4.30
CA CYS A 73 -2.40 -12.20 -5.11
C CYS A 73 -3.45 -11.14 -4.78
N GLU A 74 -4.73 -11.52 -4.71
CA GLU A 74 -5.85 -10.63 -4.36
C GLU A 74 -5.66 -9.99 -2.97
N VAL A 75 -5.25 -10.77 -1.96
CA VAL A 75 -4.95 -10.27 -0.61
C VAL A 75 -3.79 -9.26 -0.62
N LEU A 76 -2.71 -9.54 -1.35
CA LEU A 76 -1.53 -8.66 -1.42
C LEU A 76 -1.81 -7.37 -2.20
N ASP A 77 -2.59 -7.45 -3.28
CA ASP A 77 -3.02 -6.29 -4.06
C ASP A 77 -3.90 -5.38 -3.20
N THR A 78 -4.91 -5.95 -2.53
CA THR A 78 -5.79 -5.21 -1.60
C THR A 78 -4.99 -4.58 -0.45
N LEU A 79 -4.05 -5.32 0.14
CA LEU A 79 -3.19 -4.77 1.20
C LEU A 79 -2.38 -3.56 0.72
N SER A 80 -1.86 -3.62 -0.50
CA SER A 80 -1.08 -2.54 -1.10
C SER A 80 -1.96 -1.32 -1.44
N GLU A 81 -3.15 -1.54 -2.00
CA GLU A 81 -4.16 -0.52 -2.29
C GLU A 81 -4.65 0.15 -1.01
N ASP A 82 -4.92 -0.61 0.03
CA ASP A 82 -5.33 -0.12 1.35
C ASP A 82 -4.26 0.76 2.01
N ILE A 83 -2.98 0.39 1.91
CA ILE A 83 -1.87 1.23 2.40
C ILE A 83 -1.83 2.55 1.63
N GLU A 84 -2.08 2.54 0.33
CA GLU A 84 -2.13 3.77 -0.48
C GLU A 84 -3.36 4.63 -0.15
N ALA A 85 -4.52 4.00 0.04
CA ALA A 85 -5.74 4.69 0.46
C ALA A 85 -5.59 5.33 1.85
N ASP A 86 -4.93 4.62 2.77
CA ASP A 86 -4.62 5.14 4.11
C ASP A 86 -3.73 6.41 4.07
N LEU A 87 -2.92 6.60 3.01
CA LEU A 87 -2.12 7.81 2.82
C LEU A 87 -2.93 9.02 2.37
N LEU A 88 -4.17 8.81 1.88
CA LEU A 88 -5.09 9.89 1.51
C LEU A 88 -5.75 10.52 2.74
N HIS A 89 -5.95 9.74 3.81
CA HIS A 89 -6.67 10.13 5.00
C HIS A 89 -5.85 9.84 6.26
N LEU A 90 -4.90 10.76 6.58
CA LEU A 90 -4.02 10.62 7.73
C LEU A 90 -4.71 11.14 9.02
N ASP A 91 -5.77 10.46 9.45
CA ASP A 91 -6.44 10.70 10.73
C ASP A 91 -5.73 9.96 11.88
N PHE A 92 -5.85 10.47 13.09
CA PHE A 92 -5.23 9.83 14.26
C PHE A 92 -5.90 8.49 14.59
N ALA A 93 -7.21 8.37 14.40
CA ALA A 93 -7.97 7.18 14.74
C ALA A 93 -7.51 5.92 13.96
N GLY A 94 -7.07 6.08 12.70
CA GLY A 94 -6.57 4.98 11.87
C GLY A 94 -5.09 4.62 12.08
N HIS A 95 -4.38 5.24 13.02
CA HIS A 95 -2.92 5.10 13.16
C HIS A 95 -2.47 3.65 13.37
N GLN A 96 -3.08 2.92 14.30
CA GLN A 96 -2.74 1.51 14.60
C GLN A 96 -3.01 0.60 13.40
N ARG A 97 -4.13 0.82 12.69
CA ARG A 97 -4.48 0.06 11.48
C ARG A 97 -3.42 0.22 10.39
N ARG A 98 -2.97 1.45 10.14
CA ARG A 98 -1.93 1.75 9.13
C ARG A 98 -0.62 1.06 9.47
N LEU A 99 -0.17 1.15 10.72
CA LEU A 99 1.07 0.50 11.14
C LEU A 99 0.98 -1.03 11.04
N ALA A 100 -0.17 -1.62 11.41
CA ALA A 100 -0.39 -3.05 11.30
C ALA A 100 -0.34 -3.53 9.83
N ARG A 101 -0.96 -2.78 8.90
CA ARG A 101 -0.90 -3.08 7.46
C ARG A 101 0.53 -3.04 6.91
N VAL A 102 1.26 -1.96 7.22
CA VAL A 102 2.63 -1.80 6.75
C VAL A 102 3.56 -2.88 7.31
N ARG A 103 3.41 -3.20 8.61
CA ARG A 103 4.15 -4.30 9.21
C ARG A 103 3.82 -5.64 8.56
N TYR A 104 2.53 -5.91 8.35
CA TYR A 104 2.10 -7.15 7.72
C TYR A 104 2.65 -7.30 6.29
N LEU A 105 2.70 -6.21 5.52
CA LEU A 105 3.38 -6.20 4.22
C LEU A 105 4.86 -6.58 4.34
N GLY A 106 5.55 -6.06 5.34
CA GLY A 106 6.94 -6.43 5.65
C GLY A 106 7.10 -7.91 6.00
N GLU A 107 6.20 -8.46 6.80
CA GLU A 107 6.18 -9.90 7.14
C GLU A 107 5.87 -10.77 5.91
N CYS A 108 4.98 -10.32 5.01
CA CYS A 108 4.72 -10.98 3.74
C CYS A 108 5.98 -11.01 2.86
N HIS A 109 6.76 -9.92 2.84
CA HIS A 109 8.05 -9.91 2.15
C HIS A 109 9.05 -10.89 2.79
N ALA A 110 9.14 -10.96 4.12
CA ALA A 110 9.99 -11.92 4.82
C ALA A 110 9.62 -13.39 4.51
N CYS A 111 8.36 -13.64 4.17
CA CYS A 111 7.85 -14.94 3.69
C CYS A 111 7.94 -15.14 2.17
N PHE A 112 8.65 -14.27 1.45
CA PHE A 112 8.84 -14.30 -0.02
C PHE A 112 7.57 -14.12 -0.86
N LEU A 113 6.49 -13.60 -0.28
CA LEU A 113 5.24 -13.30 -0.98
C LEU A 113 5.34 -12.00 -1.80
N VAL A 114 6.10 -11.03 -1.32
CA VAL A 114 6.28 -9.72 -1.95
C VAL A 114 7.69 -9.57 -2.48
N LYS A 115 7.83 -9.17 -3.74
CA LYS A 115 9.13 -8.99 -4.41
C LYS A 115 9.87 -7.75 -3.87
N PRO A 116 11.23 -7.75 -3.88
CA PRO A 116 12.02 -6.60 -3.44
C PRO A 116 11.69 -5.29 -4.15
N ASP A 117 11.39 -5.34 -5.46
CA ASP A 117 11.03 -4.13 -6.22
C ASP A 117 9.70 -3.52 -5.73
N ALA A 118 8.71 -4.36 -5.42
CA ALA A 118 7.43 -3.91 -4.85
C ALA A 118 7.61 -3.27 -3.45
N MET A 119 8.50 -3.84 -2.62
CA MET A 119 8.85 -3.26 -1.32
C MET A 119 9.50 -1.88 -1.46
N LEU A 120 10.46 -1.70 -2.38
CA LEU A 120 11.08 -0.41 -2.65
C LEU A 120 10.09 0.60 -3.18
N GLN A 121 9.17 0.17 -4.05
CA GLN A 121 8.11 1.02 -4.57
C GLN A 121 7.16 1.47 -3.45
N GLN A 122 6.79 0.56 -2.55
CA GLN A 122 5.92 0.90 -1.43
C GLN A 122 6.61 1.85 -0.44
N LEU A 123 7.89 1.62 -0.11
CA LEU A 123 8.66 2.54 0.71
C LEU A 123 8.75 3.95 0.08
N TYR A 124 9.00 4.02 -1.23
CA TYR A 124 9.02 5.29 -1.95
C TYR A 124 7.67 6.03 -1.85
N ARG A 125 6.55 5.32 -2.03
CA ARG A 125 5.20 5.90 -1.89
C ARG A 125 4.93 6.45 -0.48
N LEU A 126 5.45 5.79 0.55
CA LEU A 126 5.38 6.30 1.93
C LEU A 126 6.18 7.60 2.10
N CYS A 127 7.31 7.75 1.41
CA CYS A 127 8.22 8.88 1.56
C CYS A 127 7.80 10.12 0.75
N VAL A 128 7.01 9.97 -0.31
CA VAL A 128 6.63 11.06 -1.21
C VAL A 128 5.20 11.51 -0.94
N PRO A 129 5.01 12.75 -0.43
CA PRO A 129 3.67 13.32 -0.28
C PRO A 129 2.98 13.43 -1.64
N GLN A 130 1.67 13.27 -1.65
CA GLN A 130 0.90 13.48 -2.87
C GLN A 130 0.89 14.96 -3.25
N PRO A 131 0.96 15.33 -4.55
CA PRO A 131 1.01 16.73 -4.99
C PRO A 131 -0.21 17.54 -4.54
N GLN A 132 -1.35 16.87 -4.38
CA GLN A 132 -2.63 17.51 -4.03
C GLN A 132 -2.79 17.75 -2.52
N ARG A 133 -1.95 17.14 -1.69
CA ARG A 133 -2.05 17.25 -0.24
C ARG A 133 -0.67 17.44 0.39
N LYS A 134 -0.50 18.57 1.04
CA LYS A 134 0.67 18.81 1.90
C LYS A 134 0.35 18.28 3.30
N ASP A 135 1.15 17.36 3.78
CA ASP A 135 1.06 16.91 5.16
C ASP A 135 1.43 18.05 6.11
N ALA A 136 0.75 18.15 7.25
CA ALA A 136 1.08 19.15 8.25
C ALA A 136 2.55 19.04 8.71
N PRO A 137 3.23 20.14 9.06
CA PRO A 137 4.63 20.11 9.49
C PRO A 137 4.89 19.20 10.70
N ASN A 138 3.93 19.07 11.59
CA ASN A 138 3.97 18.23 12.79
C ASN A 138 3.39 16.80 12.58
N ASP A 139 2.97 16.44 11.37
CA ASP A 139 2.46 15.09 11.06
C ASP A 139 3.61 14.16 10.66
N TYR A 140 3.90 13.18 11.51
CA TYR A 140 4.92 12.15 11.32
C TYR A 140 4.37 10.78 10.95
N THR A 141 3.10 10.67 10.55
CA THR A 141 2.45 9.39 10.25
C THR A 141 3.20 8.63 9.15
N ARG A 142 3.56 9.29 8.05
CA ARG A 142 4.36 8.67 6.97
C ARG A 142 5.73 8.22 7.44
N VAL A 143 6.38 9.01 8.29
CA VAL A 143 7.70 8.66 8.87
C VAL A 143 7.57 7.41 9.72
N ARG A 144 6.54 7.32 10.59
CA ARG A 144 6.27 6.13 11.41
C ARG A 144 6.01 4.90 10.55
N MET A 145 5.21 5.03 9.48
CA MET A 145 4.95 3.94 8.53
C MET A 145 6.25 3.50 7.82
N ALA A 146 7.06 4.45 7.32
CA ALA A 146 8.33 4.13 6.68
C ALA A 146 9.30 3.43 7.65
N CYS A 147 9.43 3.92 8.87
CA CYS A 147 10.27 3.30 9.91
C CYS A 147 9.76 1.90 10.30
N THR A 148 8.46 1.62 10.22
CA THR A 148 7.90 0.28 10.45
C THR A 148 8.29 -0.69 9.33
N LEU A 149 8.45 -0.18 8.10
CA LEU A 149 8.81 -1.01 6.94
C LEU A 149 10.32 -1.22 6.80
N LEU A 150 11.14 -0.25 7.19
CA LEU A 150 12.61 -0.26 7.00
C LEU A 150 13.33 -1.49 7.58
N PRO A 151 12.95 -2.08 8.74
CA PRO A 151 13.62 -3.26 9.27
C PRO A 151 13.56 -4.49 8.35
N TYR A 152 12.59 -4.53 7.43
CA TYR A 152 12.44 -5.65 6.47
C TYR A 152 13.40 -5.55 5.26
N PHE A 153 14.11 -4.41 5.10
CA PHE A 153 15.14 -4.24 4.09
C PHE A 153 16.47 -4.85 4.57
N GLY A 154 16.47 -6.17 4.75
CA GLY A 154 17.58 -6.93 5.27
C GLY A 154 18.70 -7.20 4.26
N LYS A 155 19.38 -8.34 4.41
CA LYS A 155 20.58 -8.72 3.64
C LYS A 155 20.40 -8.71 2.12
N ALA A 156 19.21 -9.00 1.61
CA ALA A 156 18.91 -8.99 0.18
C ALA A 156 19.11 -7.59 -0.44
N PHE A 157 18.83 -6.54 0.32
CA PHE A 157 18.96 -5.16 -0.11
C PHE A 157 20.36 -4.56 0.10
N GLN A 158 21.28 -5.30 0.71
CA GLN A 158 22.67 -4.86 0.89
C GLN A 158 23.54 -5.09 -0.35
N LYS A 159 23.01 -5.79 -1.38
CA LYS A 159 23.72 -6.09 -2.61
C LYS A 159 23.25 -5.19 -3.77
N PRO A 160 24.13 -4.84 -4.72
CA PRO A 160 23.72 -4.24 -5.98
C PRO A 160 22.73 -5.15 -6.75
N PRO A 161 21.73 -4.62 -7.45
CA PRO A 161 21.41 -3.19 -7.61
C PRO A 161 20.51 -2.61 -6.49
N TYR A 162 20.00 -3.45 -5.58
CA TYR A 162 19.03 -3.04 -4.58
C TYR A 162 19.58 -2.04 -3.56
N LYS A 163 20.84 -2.17 -3.16
CA LYS A 163 21.48 -1.25 -2.22
C LYS A 163 21.42 0.20 -2.70
N GLN A 164 21.80 0.45 -3.95
CA GLN A 164 21.77 1.78 -4.52
C GLN A 164 20.35 2.35 -4.58
N ARG A 165 19.38 1.50 -4.96
CA ARG A 165 17.97 1.89 -5.02
C ARG A 165 17.42 2.24 -3.64
N LEU A 166 17.74 1.44 -2.62
CA LEU A 166 17.37 1.72 -1.24
C LEU A 166 18.00 3.03 -0.74
N ASP A 167 19.28 3.25 -1.02
CA ASP A 167 19.98 4.50 -0.68
C ASP A 167 19.30 5.74 -1.30
N HIS A 168 18.80 5.61 -2.54
CA HIS A 168 18.03 6.66 -3.20
C HIS A 168 16.70 6.94 -2.49
N VAL A 169 15.94 5.90 -2.14
CA VAL A 169 14.66 6.07 -1.43
C VAL A 169 14.90 6.62 -0.02
N CYS A 170 15.93 6.16 0.68
CA CYS A 170 16.34 6.72 1.98
C CYS A 170 16.72 8.21 1.87
N ALA A 171 17.33 8.65 0.76
CA ALA A 171 17.61 10.07 0.54
C ALA A 171 16.31 10.89 0.41
N VAL A 172 15.29 10.34 -0.25
CA VAL A 172 13.95 10.98 -0.33
C VAL A 172 13.32 11.07 1.05
N LEU A 173 13.36 10.00 1.85
CA LEU A 173 12.86 10.00 3.22
C LEU A 173 13.56 11.07 4.08
N GLN A 174 14.89 11.15 4.00
CA GLN A 174 15.67 12.18 4.71
C GLN A 174 15.24 13.60 4.29
N HIS A 175 15.02 13.83 2.99
CA HIS A 175 14.53 15.11 2.50
C HIS A 175 13.13 15.43 3.02
N TYR A 176 12.24 14.45 3.04
CA TYR A 176 10.90 14.60 3.60
C TYR A 176 10.95 14.96 5.09
N ILE A 177 11.79 14.26 5.89
CA ILE A 177 11.96 14.55 7.32
C ILE A 177 12.45 16.00 7.54
N LEU A 178 13.40 16.47 6.72
CA LEU A 178 13.92 17.84 6.80
C LEU A 178 12.89 18.93 6.43
N SER A 179 11.79 18.57 5.80
CA SER A 179 10.68 19.47 5.50
C SER A 179 9.66 19.57 6.65
N LYS A 180 9.86 18.80 7.72
CA LYS A 180 9.03 18.76 8.92
C LYS A 180 9.64 19.60 10.04
N ASP A 181 8.82 19.88 11.06
CA ASP A 181 9.26 20.47 12.32
C ASP A 181 10.23 19.53 13.05
N GLU A 182 10.71 19.95 14.22
CA GLU A 182 11.53 19.09 15.07
C GLU A 182 10.73 17.84 15.50
N PRO A 183 11.26 16.63 15.26
CA PRO A 183 10.52 15.41 15.54
C PRO A 183 10.35 15.19 17.05
N PRO A 184 9.18 14.70 17.49
CA PRO A 184 9.00 14.20 18.85
C PRO A 184 10.06 13.16 19.19
N VAL A 185 10.45 13.09 20.47
CA VAL A 185 11.54 12.22 20.95
C VAL A 185 11.37 10.76 20.52
N GLU A 186 10.14 10.23 20.57
CA GLU A 186 9.81 8.87 20.12
C GLU A 186 10.05 8.65 18.61
N VAL A 187 9.74 9.66 17.78
CA VAL A 187 10.00 9.58 16.34
C VAL A 187 11.50 9.66 16.05
N ALA A 188 12.23 10.48 16.81
CA ALA A 188 13.68 10.57 16.69
C ALA A 188 14.37 9.24 17.01
N TYR A 189 13.94 8.54 18.09
CA TYR A 189 14.44 7.19 18.42
C TYR A 189 14.08 6.18 17.35
N LEU A 190 12.84 6.19 16.87
CA LEU A 190 12.39 5.27 15.82
C LEU A 190 13.20 5.43 14.52
N LEU A 191 13.50 6.66 14.13
CA LEU A 191 14.37 6.98 12.99
C LEU A 191 15.79 6.48 13.23
N GLN A 192 16.33 6.72 14.43
CA GLN A 192 17.68 6.28 14.79
C GLN A 192 17.81 4.75 14.70
N ASP A 193 16.85 4.00 15.22
CA ASP A 193 16.87 2.55 15.18
C ASP A 193 16.74 2.05 13.74
N SER A 194 15.79 2.59 12.96
CA SER A 194 15.57 2.20 11.58
C SER A 194 16.79 2.41 10.69
N PHE A 195 17.47 3.57 10.80
CA PHE A 195 18.69 3.84 10.04
C PHE A 195 19.90 3.04 10.53
N SER A 196 19.97 2.70 11.81
CA SER A 196 21.02 1.84 12.36
C SER A 196 20.96 0.43 11.76
N HIS A 197 19.76 -0.12 11.60
CA HIS A 197 19.55 -1.42 10.93
C HIS A 197 20.01 -1.44 9.48
N LEU A 198 19.90 -0.29 8.78
CA LEU A 198 20.32 -0.17 7.38
C LEU A 198 21.82 0.10 7.21
N GLY A 199 22.58 0.29 8.29
CA GLY A 199 24.00 0.68 8.22
C GLY A 199 24.21 2.08 7.61
N VAL A 200 23.15 2.90 7.57
CA VAL A 200 23.24 4.30 7.14
C VAL A 200 23.84 5.12 8.28
N SER A 201 24.96 5.78 7.99
CA SER A 201 25.71 6.56 9.00
C SER A 201 24.85 7.55 9.75
N ARG A 202 25.03 7.53 11.04
CA ARG A 202 24.31 8.26 12.09
C ARG A 202 24.56 9.77 12.15
N ASP A 203 25.27 10.35 11.16
CA ASP A 203 25.54 11.79 11.19
C ASP A 203 24.22 12.57 11.18
N GLY A 204 23.69 12.82 12.38
CA GLY A 204 22.46 13.58 12.63
C GLY A 204 22.53 15.04 12.15
N ARG A 205 23.66 15.42 11.54
CA ARG A 205 23.81 16.63 10.74
C ARG A 205 23.75 16.25 9.28
N VAL A 206 22.52 16.25 8.76
CA VAL A 206 22.32 16.05 7.32
C VAL A 206 23.05 17.17 6.56
N ASN A 207 24.15 16.81 5.89
CA ASN A 207 24.82 17.78 5.04
C ASN A 207 23.94 18.03 3.81
N HIS A 208 23.24 19.16 3.80
CA HIS A 208 22.30 19.54 2.73
C HIS A 208 22.91 19.46 1.33
N LYS A 209 24.20 19.79 1.16
CA LYS A 209 24.89 19.67 -0.13
C LYS A 209 25.04 18.21 -0.56
N ARG A 210 25.37 17.32 0.38
CA ARG A 210 25.50 15.88 0.12
C ARG A 210 24.15 15.24 -0.18
N LEU A 211 23.10 15.65 0.55
CA LEU A 211 21.73 15.19 0.30
C LEU A 211 21.23 15.68 -1.07
N ALA A 212 21.43 16.95 -1.41
CA ALA A 212 21.06 17.50 -2.72
C ALA A 212 21.75 16.77 -3.88
N LYS A 213 23.04 16.41 -3.71
CA LYS A 213 23.77 15.58 -4.70
C LYS A 213 23.12 14.21 -4.82
N ARG A 214 22.87 13.50 -3.73
CA ARG A 214 22.22 12.18 -3.72
C ARG A 214 20.84 12.22 -4.35
N LEU A 215 20.04 13.25 -4.11
CA LEU A 215 18.73 13.42 -4.73
C LEU A 215 18.82 13.62 -6.25
N ARG A 216 19.81 14.39 -6.74
CA ARG A 216 20.05 14.53 -8.19
C ARG A 216 20.44 13.21 -8.84
N GLU A 217 21.32 12.44 -8.19
CA GLU A 217 21.73 11.10 -8.65
C GLU A 217 20.56 10.11 -8.63
N ALA A 218 19.60 10.27 -7.70
CA ALA A 218 18.42 9.44 -7.57
C ALA A 218 17.32 9.74 -8.61
N GLN A 219 17.26 10.96 -9.17
CA GLN A 219 16.20 11.41 -10.08
C GLN A 219 15.84 10.41 -11.20
N PRO A 220 16.80 9.84 -11.96
CA PRO A 220 16.45 8.91 -13.05
C PRO A 220 15.77 7.63 -12.54
N TYR A 221 16.10 7.17 -11.35
CA TYR A 221 15.47 6.00 -10.73
C TYR A 221 14.09 6.35 -10.17
N LEU A 222 13.96 7.48 -9.49
CA LEU A 222 12.70 7.95 -8.92
C LEU A 222 11.65 8.21 -10.00
N ALA A 223 12.08 8.78 -11.16
CA ALA A 223 11.20 8.95 -12.31
C ALA A 223 10.65 7.62 -12.85
N LYS A 224 11.45 6.53 -12.83
CA LYS A 224 10.96 5.19 -13.21
C LYS A 224 9.93 4.64 -12.22
N LEU A 225 10.09 4.89 -10.92
CA LEU A 225 9.11 4.51 -9.91
C LEU A 225 7.78 5.25 -10.11
N ASP A 226 7.81 6.53 -10.46
CA ASP A 226 6.61 7.32 -10.76
C ASP A 226 5.93 6.89 -12.07
N LEU A 227 6.71 6.54 -13.11
CA LEU A 227 6.17 5.99 -14.36
C LEU A 227 5.48 4.64 -14.14
N GLY A 228 6.03 3.78 -13.29
CA GLY A 228 5.39 2.52 -12.88
C GLY A 228 4.00 2.75 -12.27
N LYS A 229 3.83 3.83 -11.51
CA LYS A 229 2.56 4.26 -10.94
C LYS A 229 1.50 4.62 -12.00
N ARG A 230 1.92 5.32 -13.07
CA ARG A 230 1.02 5.72 -14.18
C ARG A 230 0.57 4.53 -15.03
N MET A 231 1.40 3.50 -15.15
CA MET A 231 1.06 2.30 -15.91
C MET A 231 0.19 1.33 -15.12
N ALA A 232 0.39 1.20 -13.81
CA ALA A 232 -0.44 0.38 -12.91
C ALA A 232 -1.86 0.95 -12.73
N GLY A 233 -2.03 2.27 -12.81
CA GLY A 233 -3.34 2.94 -12.73
C GLY A 233 -4.19 2.86 -14.00
N LYS A 234 -3.66 2.33 -15.11
CA LYS A 234 -4.41 2.02 -16.34
C LYS A 234 -4.69 0.53 -16.41
N ARG A 235 -5.56 0.01 -15.56
CA ARG A 235 -6.26 -1.25 -15.87
C ARG A 235 -7.15 -0.98 -17.09
N PRO A 236 -7.12 -1.81 -18.14
CA PRO A 236 -8.10 -1.70 -19.22
C PRO A 236 -9.49 -1.89 -18.60
N ALA A 237 -10.35 -0.91 -18.83
CA ALA A 237 -11.76 -1.05 -18.51
C ALA A 237 -12.24 -2.37 -19.12
N HIS A 238 -12.85 -3.21 -18.30
CA HIS A 238 -13.56 -4.39 -18.72
C HIS A 238 -14.51 -3.94 -19.82
N ARG A 239 -14.28 -4.36 -21.05
CA ARG A 239 -15.28 -4.26 -22.10
C ARG A 239 -16.38 -5.20 -21.68
N ASP A 240 -17.46 -4.63 -21.24
CA ASP A 240 -18.75 -5.28 -21.19
C ASP A 240 -19.21 -5.43 -22.64
N ASP A 241 -18.93 -6.58 -23.21
CA ASP A 241 -19.54 -7.02 -24.47
C ASP A 241 -20.97 -7.44 -24.13
N GLY A 242 -21.83 -6.44 -23.99
CA GLY A 242 -23.28 -6.65 -23.95
C GLY A 242 -23.79 -6.66 -25.40
N ASP A 243 -23.93 -7.86 -25.95
CA ASP A 243 -24.82 -8.11 -27.07
C ASP A 243 -26.22 -7.65 -26.68
N ASN A 244 -26.75 -6.70 -27.42
CA ASN A 244 -28.18 -6.49 -27.58
C ASN A 244 -28.43 -6.12 -29.02
N ASP A 245 -28.73 -7.17 -29.79
CA ASP A 245 -29.66 -7.12 -30.91
C ASP A 245 -31.01 -6.70 -30.35
N ASP A 246 -31.56 -5.63 -30.88
CA ASP A 246 -33.01 -5.54 -31.12
C ASP A 246 -33.28 -4.39 -32.11
N ASP A 247 -33.68 -4.84 -33.27
CA ASP A 247 -34.38 -4.11 -34.31
C ASP A 247 -35.60 -3.38 -33.73
N ASN A 248 -35.75 -2.11 -34.12
CA ASN A 248 -37.06 -1.62 -34.53
C ASN A 248 -36.94 -0.30 -35.30
N ASP A 249 -37.32 -0.45 -36.58
CA ASP A 249 -37.87 0.58 -37.44
C ASP A 249 -39.00 1.31 -36.72
N ASP A 250 -39.02 2.63 -36.84
CA ASP A 250 -40.25 3.35 -37.23
C ASP A 250 -39.92 4.83 -37.54
N ASP A 251 -40.22 5.13 -38.80
CA ASP A 251 -40.39 6.45 -39.39
C ASP A 251 -41.35 7.34 -38.56
N HIS A 252 -40.98 8.62 -38.42
CA HIS A 252 -41.95 9.70 -38.62
C HIS A 252 -41.23 11.04 -38.87
N ASP A 253 -41.45 11.49 -40.10
CA ASP A 253 -41.44 12.89 -40.55
C ASP A 253 -42.39 13.76 -39.71
N ASP A 254 -42.05 15.01 -39.62
CA ASP A 254 -42.85 16.24 -39.75
C ASP A 254 -42.05 17.37 -39.11
N GLU A 255 -41.48 18.23 -39.83
CA GLU A 255 -41.88 19.49 -40.52
C GLU A 255 -42.33 20.62 -39.55
N GLU A 256 -41.68 21.74 -39.82
CA GLU A 256 -42.21 23.11 -39.72
C GLU A 256 -42.37 23.69 -38.31
N ASP A 257 -42.15 24.90 -38.00
CA ASP A 257 -41.92 26.19 -38.69
C ASP A 257 -41.45 27.23 -37.64
N ASP A 258 -40.64 28.12 -38.10
CA ASP A 258 -40.71 29.59 -38.13
C ASP A 258 -40.90 30.41 -36.83
N ASP A 259 -40.20 31.49 -36.97
CA ASP A 259 -40.47 32.90 -36.57
C ASP A 259 -39.86 33.36 -35.22
N ASP A 260 -38.87 34.15 -35.35
CA ASP A 260 -38.80 35.64 -35.46
C ASP A 260 -38.93 36.41 -34.16
N ASP A 261 -38.14 37.40 -34.14
CA ASP A 261 -38.26 38.76 -33.58
C ASP A 261 -37.69 38.98 -32.15
N ASP A 262 -36.59 39.66 -32.18
CA ASP A 262 -36.37 41.13 -32.10
C ASP A 262 -36.42 41.74 -30.69
N ASP A 263 -35.46 42.60 -30.59
CA ASP A 263 -35.47 43.90 -29.88
C ASP A 263 -34.99 43.90 -28.40
N GLU A 264 -33.86 44.46 -28.32
CA GLU A 264 -33.48 45.84 -27.96
C GLU A 264 -33.52 46.19 -26.46
N ASP A 265 -32.41 46.72 -26.16
CA ASP A 265 -32.18 47.97 -25.42
C ASP A 265 -32.17 48.03 -23.90
N ASN A 266 -31.06 48.59 -23.53
CA ASN A 266 -30.82 49.75 -22.66
C ASN A 266 -30.48 49.54 -21.19
N GLU A 267 -29.29 50.01 -20.96
CA GLU A 267 -28.86 51.05 -19.99
C GLU A 267 -29.37 50.96 -18.55
N ASP A 268 -28.48 50.75 -17.59
CA ASP A 268 -27.79 51.77 -16.77
C ASP A 268 -26.72 51.09 -15.89
#